data_71ced6723a4d15232b87a89ed5ec25e0
#
_entry.id   71ced6723a4d15232b87a89ed5ec25e0
#
_cell.length_a   1.000
_cell.length_b   1.000
_cell.length_c   1.000
_cell.angle_alpha   90.00
_cell.angle_beta   90.00
_cell.angle_gamma   90.00
#
_symmetry.space_group_name_H-M   'P 1'
#
loop_
_entity.id
_entity.type
_entity.pdbx_description
1 polymer ?
#
loop_
_entity_poly.entity_id
_entity_poly.type
_entity_poly.pdbx_seq_one_letter_code
_entity_poly.pdbx_strand_id
1 'polypeptide(L)'
;MKAFTAVPGFRFAFDPRELASVYALWAPLPDRTPFQGIRQVPMGGLLTVENGRHTVTQYEELRVDAPAFDGDERDAVAFVRETLRRSVELRLRSDVEVGVYLSGGLDSSIVTKLATEQSSHQVRTFSVEFQDKTYDESSSQQLVASHLGTLHSSLNVSHRDIAGSFADAVWHAEVPAFRTSFVPMYLLSRHVRDSGIKTVLSGEGADEAFLGYSLFRETMLRDSWNTLSEDERVRRLSTLHPELAHFGSARKAHLLGLFQQFSTERTPGLFSHELRYQNGMFATRLLKDPGDPLEPMRELVRMTPGYDALSAVQKAQWIEYKTLLSGYLLATQGERSSLAHSVENRCPFLDPAVVRAAASVNLRYDDGSDEKAILKKAFAADLPQWTVSRPKQPYRAPGSAVFKDERPDCLELVLSENELRRIDCVNPAFAGRLVSKIMRTPVEEISTKEDQAFVYLLSTAILNRQYVLGEHARPMDAAAGRMNLRTVVDHRLGAVPAEAAR
;
A
#
# COMPACT_ATOMS: atom_id res chain seq x y z
N MET A 1 -0.38 8.93 15.03
CA MET A 1 0.60 8.85 16.16
C MET A 1 1.11 10.22 16.59
N LYS A 2 1.26 11.18 15.70
CA LYS A 2 1.77 12.54 16.01
C LYS A 2 1.10 13.21 17.23
N ALA A 3 -0.20 13.00 17.43
CA ALA A 3 -0.93 13.56 18.57
C ALA A 3 -0.34 13.16 19.94
N PHE A 4 0.28 11.98 20.05
CA PHE A 4 0.91 11.54 21.29
C PHE A 4 2.17 12.34 21.64
N THR A 5 2.82 13.02 20.68
CA THR A 5 3.95 13.90 20.95
C THR A 5 3.55 15.11 21.80
N ALA A 6 2.26 15.49 21.77
CA ALA A 6 1.71 16.58 22.58
C ALA A 6 1.19 16.13 23.97
N VAL A 7 1.20 14.83 24.28
CA VAL A 7 0.75 14.30 25.57
C VAL A 7 1.89 14.41 26.59
N PRO A 8 1.73 15.21 27.67
CA PRO A 8 2.78 15.37 28.67
C PRO A 8 3.23 14.02 29.27
N GLY A 9 4.52 13.77 29.27
CA GLY A 9 5.10 12.54 29.86
C GLY A 9 4.99 11.28 28.97
N PHE A 10 4.31 11.33 27.82
CA PHE A 10 4.30 10.22 26.88
C PHE A 10 5.69 10.04 26.24
N ARG A 11 6.16 8.81 26.17
CA ARG A 11 7.42 8.46 25.54
C ARG A 11 7.22 7.35 24.52
N PHE A 12 7.71 7.58 23.31
CA PHE A 12 7.73 6.55 22.29
C PHE A 12 8.88 5.57 22.54
N ALA A 13 8.60 4.30 22.31
CA ALA A 13 9.61 3.25 22.21
C ALA A 13 9.17 2.26 21.14
N PHE A 14 10.08 1.71 20.36
CA PHE A 14 9.75 0.65 19.43
C PHE A 14 9.35 -0.64 20.18
N ASP A 15 8.37 -1.35 19.64
CA ASP A 15 8.12 -2.74 19.98
C ASP A 15 8.93 -3.62 19.02
N PRO A 16 9.97 -4.36 19.50
CA PRO A 16 10.82 -5.14 18.59
C PRO A 16 10.08 -6.24 17.83
N ARG A 17 9.03 -6.82 18.43
CA ARG A 17 8.23 -7.89 17.81
C ARG A 17 7.33 -7.33 16.71
N GLU A 18 6.65 -6.23 16.99
CA GLU A 18 5.82 -5.56 16.00
C GLU A 18 6.68 -4.99 14.87
N LEU A 19 7.85 -4.45 15.18
CA LEU A 19 8.80 -3.97 14.17
C LEU A 19 9.29 -5.12 13.27
N ALA A 20 9.60 -6.28 13.84
CA ALA A 20 9.97 -7.48 13.09
C ALA A 20 8.85 -7.95 12.17
N SER A 21 7.60 -7.92 12.67
CA SER A 21 6.41 -8.24 11.89
C SER A 21 6.23 -7.26 10.71
N VAL A 22 6.38 -5.95 10.94
CA VAL A 22 6.34 -4.93 9.88
C VAL A 22 7.39 -5.22 8.79
N TYR A 23 8.60 -5.59 9.17
CA TYR A 23 9.67 -5.90 8.22
C TYR A 23 9.36 -7.17 7.40
N ALA A 24 8.81 -8.20 8.03
CA ALA A 24 8.46 -9.45 7.36
C ALA A 24 7.25 -9.31 6.44
N LEU A 25 6.22 -8.59 6.87
CA LEU A 25 4.92 -8.49 6.20
C LEU A 25 4.81 -7.28 5.25
N TRP A 26 5.79 -6.37 5.26
CA TRP A 26 5.83 -5.08 4.53
C TRP A 26 4.85 -4.02 5.05
N ALA A 27 4.11 -4.32 6.09
CA ALA A 27 3.13 -3.43 6.69
C ALA A 27 2.83 -3.82 8.14
N PRO A 28 2.37 -2.90 8.99
CA PRO A 28 1.77 -3.27 10.26
C PRO A 28 0.44 -4.00 10.05
N LEU A 29 0.10 -4.90 10.95
CA LEU A 29 -1.21 -5.53 10.99
C LEU A 29 -2.30 -4.53 11.42
N PRO A 30 -3.58 -4.77 11.12
CA PRO A 30 -4.65 -3.79 11.24
C PRO A 30 -4.83 -3.12 12.60
N ASP A 31 -4.56 -3.83 13.69
CA ASP A 31 -4.72 -3.30 15.06
C ASP A 31 -3.39 -2.95 15.74
N ARG A 32 -2.26 -3.06 15.03
CA ARG A 32 -0.92 -2.98 15.60
C ARG A 32 -0.13 -1.79 15.06
N THR A 33 0.87 -1.35 15.82
CA THR A 33 1.84 -0.33 15.41
C THR A 33 3.24 -0.77 15.79
N PRO A 34 4.30 -0.21 15.16
CA PRO A 34 5.67 -0.52 15.57
C PRO A 34 6.09 0.08 16.92
N PHE A 35 5.18 0.75 17.63
CA PHE A 35 5.47 1.44 18.88
C PHE A 35 4.74 0.79 20.05
N GLN A 36 5.45 0.66 21.19
CA GLN A 36 4.90 0.11 22.43
C GLN A 36 3.70 0.90 22.93
N GLY A 37 2.66 0.19 23.36
CA GLY A 37 1.48 0.79 23.96
C GLY A 37 0.58 1.58 23.01
N ILE A 38 0.88 1.65 21.72
CA ILE A 38 0.04 2.30 20.71
C ILE A 38 -0.60 1.23 19.83
N ARG A 39 -1.94 1.26 19.74
CA ARG A 39 -2.72 0.39 18.86
C ARG A 39 -3.55 1.20 17.89
N GLN A 40 -3.94 0.58 16.79
CA GLN A 40 -4.89 1.14 15.82
C GLN A 40 -6.29 0.57 16.08
N VAL A 41 -7.32 1.35 15.78
CA VAL A 41 -8.65 0.79 15.64
C VAL A 41 -8.66 -0.06 14.37
N PRO A 42 -9.03 -1.35 14.45
CA PRO A 42 -9.00 -2.23 13.28
C PRO A 42 -10.00 -1.77 12.20
N MET A 43 -9.77 -2.19 10.97
CA MET A 43 -10.68 -1.92 9.84
C MET A 43 -12.09 -2.42 10.18
N GLY A 44 -13.12 -1.58 9.92
CA GLY A 44 -14.51 -1.90 10.28
C GLY A 44 -14.76 -1.97 11.77
N GLY A 45 -13.83 -1.48 12.60
CA GLY A 45 -13.95 -1.42 14.06
C GLY A 45 -14.45 -0.06 14.55
N LEU A 46 -15.20 -0.08 15.62
CA LEU A 46 -15.65 1.09 16.37
C LEU A 46 -15.07 1.05 17.78
N LEU A 47 -14.28 2.06 18.13
CA LEU A 47 -13.79 2.26 19.50
C LEU A 47 -14.78 3.11 20.28
N THR A 48 -15.38 2.52 21.33
CA THR A 48 -16.21 3.25 22.29
C THR A 48 -15.44 3.41 23.58
N VAL A 49 -15.38 4.63 24.13
CA VAL A 49 -14.78 4.92 25.43
C VAL A 49 -15.86 5.50 26.35
N GLU A 50 -16.16 4.81 27.43
CA GLU A 50 -17.18 5.21 28.39
C GLU A 50 -16.72 4.88 29.81
N ASN A 51 -16.81 5.84 30.73
CA ASN A 51 -16.45 5.69 32.16
C ASN A 51 -15.04 5.08 32.36
N GLY A 52 -14.05 5.50 31.55
CA GLY A 52 -12.66 5.00 31.63
C GLY A 52 -12.46 3.58 31.09
N ARG A 53 -13.51 2.95 30.57
CA ARG A 53 -13.42 1.66 29.88
C ARG A 53 -13.46 1.87 28.37
N HIS A 54 -12.76 1.05 27.62
CA HIS A 54 -12.82 1.05 26.16
C HIS A 54 -13.30 -0.32 25.65
N THR A 55 -14.04 -0.28 24.57
CA THR A 55 -14.52 -1.46 23.85
C THR A 55 -14.34 -1.24 22.36
N VAL A 56 -13.81 -2.25 21.67
CA VAL A 56 -13.74 -2.25 20.20
C VAL A 56 -14.80 -3.23 19.70
N THR A 57 -15.74 -2.71 18.92
CA THR A 57 -16.81 -3.50 18.29
C THR A 57 -16.58 -3.54 16.78
N GLN A 58 -16.61 -4.73 16.20
CA GLN A 58 -16.56 -4.92 14.75
C GLN A 58 -17.97 -4.68 14.18
N TYR A 59 -18.14 -3.64 13.36
CA TYR A 59 -19.42 -3.32 12.72
C TYR A 59 -19.48 -3.72 11.24
N GLU A 60 -18.31 -3.89 10.61
CA GLU A 60 -18.18 -4.33 9.22
C GLU A 60 -16.99 -5.27 9.10
N GLU A 61 -17.14 -6.32 8.33
CA GLU A 61 -16.07 -7.28 8.06
C GLU A 61 -15.82 -7.38 6.55
N LEU A 62 -14.56 -7.36 6.18
CA LEU A 62 -14.18 -7.58 4.80
C LEU A 62 -14.44 -9.03 4.41
N ARG A 63 -15.32 -9.23 3.43
CA ARG A 63 -15.63 -10.54 2.89
C ARG A 63 -15.05 -10.70 1.49
N VAL A 64 -14.27 -11.76 1.34
CA VAL A 64 -13.73 -12.23 0.05
C VAL A 64 -14.52 -13.46 -0.46
N ASP A 65 -15.52 -13.92 0.32
CA ASP A 65 -16.39 -15.08 0.11
C ASP A 65 -17.84 -14.61 -0.09
N ALA A 66 -18.15 -14.00 -1.20
CA ALA A 66 -19.53 -13.69 -1.55
C ALA A 66 -20.20 -14.86 -2.28
N PRO A 67 -21.52 -15.01 -2.18
CA PRO A 67 -22.26 -15.94 -3.04
C PRO A 67 -21.95 -15.68 -4.53
N ALA A 68 -21.79 -16.75 -5.30
CA ALA A 68 -21.52 -16.63 -6.73
C ALA A 68 -22.62 -15.81 -7.42
N PHE A 69 -22.22 -14.93 -8.33
CA PHE A 69 -23.14 -14.13 -9.13
C PHE A 69 -24.07 -15.04 -9.96
N ASP A 70 -25.36 -14.79 -9.88
CA ASP A 70 -26.38 -15.54 -10.64
C ASP A 70 -26.72 -14.79 -11.92
N GLY A 71 -26.08 -15.18 -13.03
CA GLY A 71 -26.21 -14.55 -14.35
C GLY A 71 -25.16 -15.10 -15.30
N ASP A 72 -25.14 -14.63 -16.53
CA ASP A 72 -24.07 -14.92 -17.48
C ASP A 72 -22.92 -13.89 -17.36
N GLU A 73 -21.89 -14.05 -18.20
CA GLU A 73 -20.72 -13.15 -18.17
C GLU A 73 -21.09 -11.72 -18.57
N ARG A 74 -22.05 -11.55 -19.50
CA ARG A 74 -22.51 -10.24 -19.95
C ARG A 74 -23.23 -9.51 -18.83
N ASP A 75 -24.05 -10.21 -18.07
CA ASP A 75 -24.74 -9.67 -16.90
C ASP A 75 -23.73 -9.30 -15.80
N ALA A 76 -22.72 -10.15 -15.58
CA ALA A 76 -21.65 -9.86 -14.62
C ALA A 76 -20.84 -8.61 -15.00
N VAL A 77 -20.51 -8.43 -16.28
CA VAL A 77 -19.83 -7.23 -16.80
C VAL A 77 -20.67 -5.97 -16.55
N ALA A 78 -21.96 -6.03 -16.88
CA ALA A 78 -22.90 -4.92 -16.67
C ALA A 78 -23.05 -4.59 -15.17
N PHE A 79 -23.16 -5.60 -14.33
CA PHE A 79 -23.27 -5.47 -12.87
C PHE A 79 -22.04 -4.80 -12.25
N VAL A 80 -20.84 -5.24 -12.62
CA VAL A 80 -19.58 -4.64 -12.13
C VAL A 80 -19.46 -3.20 -12.60
N ARG A 81 -19.74 -2.92 -13.88
CA ARG A 81 -19.70 -1.55 -14.42
C ARG A 81 -20.64 -0.62 -13.68
N GLU A 82 -21.89 -1.01 -13.48
CA GLU A 82 -22.89 -0.18 -12.79
C GLU A 82 -22.53 0.02 -11.30
N THR A 83 -22.02 -1.01 -10.64
CA THR A 83 -21.58 -0.91 -9.24
C THR A 83 -20.43 0.08 -9.10
N LEU A 84 -19.43 0.04 -10.00
CA LEU A 84 -18.33 1.00 -10.03
C LEU A 84 -18.80 2.41 -10.37
N ARG A 85 -19.68 2.56 -11.35
CA ARG A 85 -20.28 3.85 -11.73
C ARG A 85 -20.92 4.52 -10.52
N ARG A 86 -21.72 3.77 -9.77
CA ARG A 86 -22.38 4.25 -8.55
C ARG A 86 -21.38 4.59 -7.46
N SER A 87 -20.33 3.79 -7.30
CA SER A 87 -19.28 4.07 -6.33
C SER A 87 -18.55 5.38 -6.62
N VAL A 88 -18.23 5.66 -7.89
CA VAL A 88 -17.64 6.95 -8.30
C VAL A 88 -18.62 8.09 -8.07
N GLU A 89 -19.90 7.93 -8.44
CA GLU A 89 -20.96 8.94 -8.19
C GLU A 89 -21.03 9.36 -6.73
N LEU A 90 -21.00 8.41 -5.82
CA LEU A 90 -21.02 8.67 -4.39
C LEU A 90 -19.79 9.46 -3.93
N ARG A 91 -18.64 9.20 -4.52
CA ARG A 91 -17.35 9.82 -4.14
C ARG A 91 -17.08 11.15 -4.83
N LEU A 92 -17.86 11.50 -5.85
CA LEU A 92 -17.87 12.83 -6.45
C LEU A 92 -18.71 13.85 -5.66
N ARG A 93 -19.54 13.38 -4.71
CA ARG A 93 -20.29 14.28 -3.81
C ARG A 93 -19.33 15.08 -2.94
N SER A 94 -19.25 16.38 -3.20
CA SER A 94 -18.30 17.26 -2.54
C SER A 94 -18.74 18.72 -2.69
N ASP A 95 -18.41 19.56 -1.69
CA ASP A 95 -18.58 21.01 -1.75
C ASP A 95 -17.39 21.69 -2.47
N VAL A 96 -16.38 20.93 -2.87
CA VAL A 96 -15.19 21.41 -3.57
C VAL A 96 -14.94 20.55 -4.81
N GLU A 97 -14.15 21.09 -5.73
CA GLU A 97 -13.75 20.35 -6.93
C GLU A 97 -12.98 19.06 -6.55
N VAL A 98 -13.32 17.95 -7.21
CA VAL A 98 -12.69 16.64 -7.03
C VAL A 98 -11.78 16.35 -8.22
N GLY A 99 -10.49 16.14 -7.94
CA GLY A 99 -9.50 15.70 -8.93
C GLY A 99 -9.37 14.17 -8.98
N VAL A 100 -8.51 13.66 -9.85
CA VAL A 100 -8.23 12.23 -9.97
C VAL A 100 -6.72 12.00 -10.10
N TYR A 101 -6.17 11.04 -9.35
CA TYR A 101 -4.83 10.52 -9.60
C TYR A 101 -4.82 9.60 -10.82
N LEU A 102 -4.03 9.94 -11.84
CA LEU A 102 -3.99 9.22 -13.12
C LEU A 102 -2.59 8.65 -13.37
N SER A 103 -2.41 7.35 -13.19
CA SER A 103 -1.14 6.65 -13.50
C SER A 103 -1.04 6.19 -14.96
N GLY A 104 -2.11 6.28 -15.76
CA GLY A 104 -2.20 5.71 -17.10
C GLY A 104 -2.43 4.18 -17.13
N GLY A 105 -2.51 3.53 -15.96
CA GLY A 105 -2.92 2.13 -15.81
C GLY A 105 -4.44 1.97 -15.87
N LEU A 106 -4.91 0.71 -16.03
CA LEU A 106 -6.33 0.37 -16.18
C LEU A 106 -7.22 0.99 -15.07
N ASP A 107 -6.83 0.81 -13.82
CA ASP A 107 -7.64 1.18 -12.65
C ASP A 107 -7.91 2.68 -12.57
N SER A 108 -6.83 3.47 -12.61
CA SER A 108 -6.93 4.94 -12.59
C SER A 108 -7.65 5.48 -13.82
N SER A 109 -7.49 4.81 -14.98
CA SER A 109 -8.19 5.17 -16.21
C SER A 109 -9.70 4.91 -16.12
N ILE A 110 -10.12 3.79 -15.51
CA ILE A 110 -11.54 3.50 -15.23
C ILE A 110 -12.12 4.56 -14.30
N VAL A 111 -11.47 4.89 -13.20
CA VAL A 111 -11.94 5.93 -12.27
C VAL A 111 -12.04 7.28 -12.97
N THR A 112 -11.03 7.64 -13.78
CA THR A 112 -11.04 8.90 -14.56
C THR A 112 -12.19 8.92 -15.56
N LYS A 113 -12.39 7.84 -16.31
CA LYS A 113 -13.51 7.72 -17.27
C LYS A 113 -14.87 7.90 -16.59
N LEU A 114 -15.11 7.18 -15.49
CA LEU A 114 -16.35 7.28 -14.74
C LEU A 114 -16.55 8.66 -14.12
N ALA A 115 -15.47 9.31 -13.68
CA ALA A 115 -15.52 10.68 -13.18
C ALA A 115 -15.83 11.68 -14.27
N THR A 116 -15.26 11.56 -15.48
CA THR A 116 -15.55 12.43 -16.62
C THR A 116 -16.98 12.30 -17.11
N GLU A 117 -17.56 11.08 -17.09
CA GLU A 117 -18.97 10.85 -17.47
C GLU A 117 -19.96 11.53 -16.53
N GLN A 118 -19.60 11.71 -15.28
CA GLN A 118 -20.51 12.15 -14.21
C GLN A 118 -20.25 13.59 -13.76
N SER A 119 -19.20 14.21 -14.26
CA SER A 119 -18.86 15.60 -13.95
C SER A 119 -19.47 16.57 -14.96
N SER A 120 -20.01 17.67 -14.48
CA SER A 120 -20.50 18.76 -15.32
C SER A 120 -19.41 19.68 -15.88
N HIS A 121 -18.17 19.50 -15.40
CA HIS A 121 -17.00 20.28 -15.78
C HIS A 121 -15.84 19.35 -16.14
N GLN A 122 -14.84 19.89 -16.81
CA GLN A 122 -13.66 19.14 -17.22
C GLN A 122 -12.87 18.67 -15.98
N VAL A 123 -12.68 17.36 -15.84
CA VAL A 123 -12.01 16.74 -14.70
C VAL A 123 -10.51 17.06 -14.71
N ARG A 124 -9.98 17.45 -13.57
CA ARG A 124 -8.54 17.64 -13.38
C ARG A 124 -7.88 16.33 -12.96
N THR A 125 -6.81 15.97 -13.64
CA THR A 125 -6.04 14.76 -13.35
C THR A 125 -4.61 15.09 -12.99
N PHE A 126 -4.02 14.31 -12.08
CA PHE A 126 -2.69 14.53 -11.52
C PHE A 126 -1.86 13.26 -11.56
N SER A 127 -0.58 13.39 -11.91
CA SER A 127 0.37 12.27 -11.97
C SER A 127 1.78 12.65 -11.57
N VAL A 128 2.60 11.63 -11.31
CA VAL A 128 4.05 11.76 -11.15
C VAL A 128 4.72 11.33 -12.45
N GLU A 129 5.67 12.13 -12.91
CA GLU A 129 6.66 11.78 -13.92
C GLU A 129 8.03 11.61 -13.24
N PHE A 130 8.80 10.63 -13.67
CA PHE A 130 10.13 10.43 -13.15
C PHE A 130 11.20 10.85 -14.18
N GLN A 131 12.25 11.52 -13.70
CA GLN A 131 13.41 11.77 -14.54
C GLN A 131 14.12 10.45 -14.92
N ASP A 132 14.10 9.46 -14.02
CA ASP A 132 14.56 8.10 -14.32
C ASP A 132 13.55 7.39 -15.21
N LYS A 133 13.95 7.17 -16.48
CA LYS A 133 13.10 6.55 -17.49
C LYS A 133 12.67 5.11 -17.18
N THR A 134 13.33 4.44 -16.24
CA THR A 134 12.95 3.09 -15.78
C THR A 134 11.61 3.10 -15.06
N TYR A 135 11.25 4.22 -14.44
CA TYR A 135 10.05 4.39 -13.64
C TYR A 135 9.01 5.32 -14.28
N ASP A 136 9.35 5.97 -15.40
CA ASP A 136 8.52 6.98 -16.04
C ASP A 136 7.38 6.35 -16.85
N GLU A 137 6.15 6.75 -16.56
CA GLU A 137 4.94 6.35 -17.26
C GLU A 137 4.21 7.53 -17.95
N SER A 138 4.88 8.67 -18.11
CA SER A 138 4.29 9.92 -18.61
C SER A 138 3.56 9.76 -19.95
N SER A 139 4.11 8.98 -20.87
CA SER A 139 3.48 8.70 -22.18
C SER A 139 2.11 8.04 -22.04
N SER A 140 1.96 7.11 -21.08
CA SER A 140 0.72 6.42 -20.81
C SER A 140 -0.32 7.35 -20.16
N GLN A 141 0.13 8.16 -19.22
CA GLN A 141 -0.69 9.16 -18.54
C GLN A 141 -1.25 10.16 -19.55
N GLN A 142 -0.40 10.70 -20.43
CA GLN A 142 -0.80 11.66 -21.47
C GLN A 142 -1.77 11.04 -22.50
N LEU A 143 -1.55 9.77 -22.88
CA LEU A 143 -2.46 9.05 -23.79
C LEU A 143 -3.87 8.97 -23.23
N VAL A 144 -4.01 8.57 -21.97
CA VAL A 144 -5.32 8.46 -21.31
C VAL A 144 -5.93 9.83 -21.06
N ALA A 145 -5.14 10.80 -20.58
CA ALA A 145 -5.62 12.16 -20.34
C ALA A 145 -6.16 12.81 -21.61
N SER A 146 -5.47 12.66 -22.73
CA SER A 146 -5.89 13.18 -24.03
C SER A 146 -7.15 12.45 -24.54
N HIS A 147 -7.21 11.12 -24.39
CA HIS A 147 -8.39 10.33 -24.82
C HIS A 147 -9.65 10.69 -24.04
N LEU A 148 -9.52 10.91 -22.74
CA LEU A 148 -10.66 11.24 -21.87
C LEU A 148 -10.93 12.75 -21.77
N GLY A 149 -10.10 13.60 -22.40
CA GLY A 149 -10.28 15.05 -22.44
C GLY A 149 -10.14 15.73 -21.08
N THR A 150 -9.24 15.25 -20.21
CA THR A 150 -9.03 15.81 -18.86
C THR A 150 -8.03 16.98 -18.88
N LEU A 151 -8.10 17.83 -17.85
CA LEU A 151 -7.06 18.84 -17.56
C LEU A 151 -5.94 18.16 -16.78
N HIS A 152 -4.93 17.68 -17.49
CA HIS A 152 -3.85 16.91 -16.91
C HIS A 152 -2.70 17.79 -16.42
N SER A 153 -2.23 17.52 -15.19
CA SER A 153 -1.06 18.15 -14.59
C SER A 153 -0.13 17.09 -14.02
N SER A 154 1.11 17.08 -14.44
CA SER A 154 2.13 16.16 -13.96
C SER A 154 3.19 16.87 -13.12
N LEU A 155 3.71 16.16 -12.12
CA LEU A 155 4.84 16.57 -11.29
C LEU A 155 6.07 15.76 -11.69
N ASN A 156 7.09 16.42 -12.20
CA ASN A 156 8.38 15.78 -12.49
C ASN A 156 9.18 15.62 -11.20
N VAL A 157 9.57 14.39 -10.86
CA VAL A 157 10.27 14.04 -9.61
C VAL A 157 11.65 13.48 -9.90
N SER A 158 12.68 14.09 -9.32
CA SER A 158 14.07 13.67 -9.38
C SER A 158 14.48 12.83 -8.14
N HIS A 159 15.66 12.20 -8.20
CA HIS A 159 16.29 11.57 -7.04
C HIS A 159 16.49 12.58 -5.88
N ARG A 160 16.87 13.80 -6.21
CA ARG A 160 17.04 14.90 -5.22
C ARG A 160 15.74 15.20 -4.48
N ASP A 161 14.61 15.26 -5.19
CA ASP A 161 13.30 15.54 -4.59
C ASP A 161 12.91 14.42 -3.62
N ILE A 162 13.15 13.16 -4.00
CA ILE A 162 12.88 11.99 -3.15
C ILE A 162 13.78 12.03 -1.91
N ALA A 163 15.10 12.18 -2.10
CA ALA A 163 16.06 12.22 -0.99
C ALA A 163 15.77 13.36 -0.01
N GLY A 164 15.52 14.55 -0.55
CA GLY A 164 15.28 15.77 0.22
C GLY A 164 13.96 15.76 1.00
N SER A 165 12.96 15.02 0.50
CA SER A 165 11.62 14.94 1.14
C SER A 165 11.44 13.68 1.98
N PHE A 166 12.40 12.74 1.98
CA PHE A 166 12.24 11.43 2.60
C PHE A 166 11.96 11.51 4.10
N ALA A 167 12.70 12.33 4.85
CA ALA A 167 12.53 12.45 6.29
C ALA A 167 11.17 13.06 6.68
N ASP A 168 10.70 14.07 5.94
CA ASP A 168 9.38 14.65 6.14
C ASP A 168 8.26 13.65 5.79
N ALA A 169 8.41 12.91 4.70
CA ALA A 169 7.47 11.87 4.32
C ALA A 169 7.41 10.74 5.37
N VAL A 170 8.55 10.32 5.93
CA VAL A 170 8.62 9.33 7.03
C VAL A 170 7.90 9.84 8.29
N TRP A 171 8.04 11.13 8.63
CA TRP A 171 7.28 11.75 9.72
C TRP A 171 5.78 11.55 9.57
N HIS A 172 5.28 11.72 8.34
CA HIS A 172 3.86 11.54 8.05
C HIS A 172 3.46 10.06 7.89
N ALA A 173 4.37 9.21 7.43
CA ALA A 173 4.14 7.76 7.32
C ALA A 173 3.93 7.08 8.68
N GLU A 174 4.62 7.54 9.75
CA GLU A 174 4.48 7.05 11.13
C GLU A 174 4.84 5.56 11.32
N VAL A 175 5.36 4.92 10.29
CA VAL A 175 5.81 3.51 10.27
C VAL A 175 7.06 3.39 9.38
N PRO A 176 7.94 2.41 9.62
CA PRO A 176 9.04 2.13 8.70
C PRO A 176 8.51 1.71 7.33
N ALA A 177 9.20 2.14 6.29
CA ALA A 177 8.85 1.84 4.91
C ALA A 177 9.93 0.95 4.25
N PHE A 178 9.50 0.03 3.40
CA PHE A 178 10.39 -0.87 2.63
C PHE A 178 10.71 -0.35 1.22
N ARG A 179 10.07 0.73 0.81
CA ARG A 179 10.21 1.39 -0.49
C ARG A 179 10.15 2.90 -0.32
N THR A 180 10.69 3.61 -1.30
CA THR A 180 10.62 5.07 -1.37
C THR A 180 9.35 5.59 -2.06
N SER A 181 8.53 4.72 -2.66
CA SER A 181 7.39 5.09 -3.53
C SER A 181 6.31 5.94 -2.85
N PHE A 182 6.25 5.97 -1.52
CA PHE A 182 5.36 6.90 -0.79
C PHE A 182 5.82 8.36 -0.87
N VAL A 183 7.11 8.63 -1.13
CA VAL A 183 7.64 9.99 -1.21
C VAL A 183 7.16 10.74 -2.45
N PRO A 184 7.20 10.18 -3.68
CA PRO A 184 6.57 10.81 -4.82
C PRO A 184 5.07 11.08 -4.62
N MET A 185 4.34 10.19 -3.92
CA MET A 185 2.93 10.44 -3.59
C MET A 185 2.74 11.58 -2.58
N TYR A 186 3.64 11.69 -1.61
CA TYR A 186 3.71 12.83 -0.69
C TYR A 186 3.94 14.14 -1.47
N LEU A 187 4.85 14.16 -2.44
CA LEU A 187 5.13 15.32 -3.28
C LEU A 187 3.95 15.64 -4.23
N LEU A 188 3.34 14.61 -4.83
CA LEU A 188 2.17 14.74 -5.68
C LEU A 188 0.98 15.36 -4.92
N SER A 189 0.74 14.93 -3.69
CA SER A 189 -0.36 15.49 -2.89
C SER A 189 -0.12 16.98 -2.56
N ARG A 190 1.12 17.42 -2.37
CA ARG A 190 1.47 18.83 -2.27
C ARG A 190 1.13 19.58 -3.56
N HIS A 191 1.53 19.03 -4.72
CA HIS A 191 1.22 19.61 -6.02
C HIS A 191 -0.29 19.75 -6.27
N VAL A 192 -1.07 18.73 -5.89
CA VAL A 192 -2.54 18.77 -5.92
C VAL A 192 -3.08 19.91 -5.06
N ARG A 193 -2.57 20.02 -3.83
CA ARG A 193 -2.99 21.07 -2.89
C ARG A 193 -2.65 22.46 -3.41
N ASP A 194 -1.44 22.65 -3.94
CA ASP A 194 -0.97 23.91 -4.51
C ASP A 194 -1.78 24.32 -5.76
N SER A 195 -2.35 23.32 -6.46
CA SER A 195 -3.28 23.51 -7.56
C SER A 195 -4.72 23.87 -7.12
N GLY A 196 -4.97 24.01 -5.81
CA GLY A 196 -6.28 24.37 -5.24
C GLY A 196 -7.22 23.18 -4.97
N ILE A 197 -6.84 21.95 -5.32
CA ILE A 197 -7.66 20.74 -5.10
C ILE A 197 -7.46 20.22 -3.67
N LYS A 198 -8.55 19.77 -3.05
CA LYS A 198 -8.57 19.24 -1.68
C LYS A 198 -9.02 17.80 -1.59
N THR A 199 -9.58 17.26 -2.66
CA THR A 199 -10.13 15.90 -2.73
C THR A 199 -9.76 15.28 -4.06
N VAL A 200 -9.30 14.03 -4.04
CA VAL A 200 -8.96 13.26 -5.24
C VAL A 200 -9.58 11.87 -5.18
N LEU A 201 -9.86 11.30 -6.35
CA LEU A 201 -10.15 9.88 -6.51
C LEU A 201 -8.87 9.15 -6.91
N SER A 202 -8.74 7.89 -6.48
CA SER A 202 -7.66 7.00 -6.90
C SER A 202 -8.15 5.60 -7.26
N GLY A 203 -7.33 4.87 -8.02
CA GLY A 203 -7.59 3.49 -8.42
C GLY A 203 -7.20 2.43 -7.39
N GLU A 204 -6.83 2.84 -6.16
CA GLU A 204 -6.39 1.90 -5.12
C GLU A 204 -7.49 0.90 -4.73
N GLY A 205 -7.09 -0.34 -4.48
CA GLY A 205 -7.98 -1.44 -4.15
C GLY A 205 -8.48 -2.26 -5.35
N ALA A 206 -8.24 -1.79 -6.58
CA ALA A 206 -8.64 -2.52 -7.78
C ALA A 206 -7.90 -3.85 -7.95
N ASP A 207 -6.60 -3.87 -7.67
CA ASP A 207 -5.78 -5.08 -7.76
C ASP A 207 -6.21 -6.13 -6.75
N GLU A 208 -6.52 -5.72 -5.53
CA GLU A 208 -6.98 -6.61 -4.47
C GLU A 208 -8.40 -7.11 -4.74
N ALA A 209 -9.30 -6.22 -5.15
CA ALA A 209 -10.69 -6.59 -5.41
C ALA A 209 -10.84 -7.51 -6.65
N PHE A 210 -10.12 -7.22 -7.73
CA PHE A 210 -10.27 -7.89 -9.03
C PHE A 210 -9.05 -8.72 -9.44
N LEU A 211 -8.27 -9.23 -8.48
CA LEU A 211 -7.17 -10.19 -8.67
C LEU A 211 -6.10 -9.71 -9.67
N GLY A 212 -5.72 -8.44 -9.58
CA GLY A 212 -4.81 -7.80 -10.54
C GLY A 212 -3.34 -8.18 -10.36
N TYR A 213 -2.91 -8.62 -9.18
CA TYR A 213 -1.52 -9.00 -8.94
C TYR A 213 -1.18 -10.37 -9.52
N SER A 214 0.02 -10.52 -10.07
CA SER A 214 0.55 -11.82 -10.51
C SER A 214 0.53 -12.89 -9.40
N LEU A 215 0.62 -12.45 -8.14
CA LEU A 215 0.49 -13.28 -6.94
C LEU A 215 -0.79 -14.14 -6.95
N PHE A 216 -1.92 -13.59 -7.38
CA PHE A 216 -3.19 -14.34 -7.39
C PHE A 216 -3.15 -15.46 -8.44
N ARG A 217 -2.67 -15.16 -9.65
CA ARG A 217 -2.50 -16.16 -10.72
C ARG A 217 -1.45 -17.21 -10.36
N GLU A 218 -0.36 -16.78 -9.72
CA GLU A 218 0.65 -17.71 -9.16
C GLU A 218 0.01 -18.61 -8.12
N THR A 219 -0.81 -18.06 -7.23
CA THR A 219 -1.52 -18.83 -6.20
C THR A 219 -2.45 -19.87 -6.81
N MET A 220 -3.25 -19.52 -7.82
CA MET A 220 -4.13 -20.44 -8.53
C MET A 220 -3.33 -21.58 -9.22
N LEU A 221 -2.20 -21.22 -9.85
CA LEU A 221 -1.32 -22.19 -10.48
C LEU A 221 -0.72 -23.16 -9.44
N ARG A 222 -0.24 -22.66 -8.32
CA ARG A 222 0.36 -23.46 -7.25
C ARG A 222 -0.67 -24.36 -6.57
N ASP A 223 -1.87 -23.88 -6.36
CA ASP A 223 -2.99 -24.65 -5.78
C ASP A 223 -3.38 -25.84 -6.68
N SER A 224 -3.40 -25.64 -7.99
CA SER A 224 -3.70 -26.66 -8.97
C SER A 224 -2.48 -27.49 -9.43
N TRP A 225 -1.26 -27.19 -8.96
CA TRP A 225 -0.01 -27.70 -9.50
C TRP A 225 0.03 -29.22 -9.66
N ASN A 226 -0.39 -29.95 -8.64
CA ASN A 226 -0.33 -31.42 -8.62
C ASN A 226 -1.38 -32.10 -9.52
N THR A 227 -2.42 -31.37 -9.94
CA THR A 227 -3.47 -31.88 -10.84
C THR A 227 -3.20 -31.60 -12.31
N LEU A 228 -2.23 -30.72 -12.61
CA LEU A 228 -1.88 -30.33 -13.96
C LEU A 228 -0.85 -31.26 -14.59
N SER A 229 -0.93 -31.49 -15.90
CA SER A 229 0.12 -32.13 -16.68
C SER A 229 1.40 -31.23 -16.72
N GLU A 230 2.55 -31.82 -17.04
CA GLU A 230 3.80 -31.06 -17.16
C GLU A 230 3.72 -29.97 -18.23
N ASP A 231 3.14 -30.29 -19.39
CA ASP A 231 2.95 -29.31 -20.48
C ASP A 231 2.07 -28.15 -20.05
N GLU A 232 1.02 -28.40 -19.30
CA GLU A 232 0.11 -27.38 -18.78
C GLU A 232 0.81 -26.49 -17.72
N ARG A 233 1.61 -27.08 -16.84
CA ARG A 233 2.45 -26.34 -15.87
C ARG A 233 3.40 -25.38 -16.60
N VAL A 234 4.12 -25.89 -17.60
CA VAL A 234 5.03 -25.08 -18.42
C VAL A 234 4.29 -23.95 -19.13
N ARG A 235 3.14 -24.26 -19.74
CA ARG A 235 2.31 -23.26 -20.45
C ARG A 235 1.88 -22.13 -19.50
N ARG A 236 1.25 -22.46 -18.38
CA ARG A 236 0.75 -21.47 -17.41
C ARG A 236 1.89 -20.68 -16.76
N LEU A 237 3.00 -21.36 -16.43
CA LEU A 237 4.18 -20.68 -15.90
C LEU A 237 4.78 -19.68 -16.93
N SER A 238 4.79 -20.04 -18.22
CA SER A 238 5.27 -19.17 -19.28
C SER A 238 4.33 -17.96 -19.51
N THR A 239 3.05 -18.11 -19.25
CA THR A 239 2.09 -16.98 -19.27
C THR A 239 2.32 -16.03 -18.10
N LEU A 240 2.58 -16.56 -16.91
CA LEU A 240 2.90 -15.76 -15.72
C LEU A 240 4.25 -15.03 -15.83
N HIS A 241 5.21 -15.67 -16.49
CA HIS A 241 6.59 -15.22 -16.62
C HIS A 241 7.03 -15.24 -18.10
N PRO A 242 6.57 -14.27 -18.92
CA PRO A 242 6.89 -14.23 -20.34
C PRO A 242 8.40 -14.23 -20.65
N GLU A 243 9.20 -13.71 -19.71
CA GLU A 243 10.67 -13.72 -19.78
C GLU A 243 11.25 -15.14 -19.82
N LEU A 244 10.50 -16.16 -19.38
CA LEU A 244 10.92 -17.55 -19.49
C LEU A 244 11.12 -18.02 -20.94
N ALA A 245 10.47 -17.40 -21.90
CA ALA A 245 10.68 -17.70 -23.32
C ALA A 245 12.14 -17.52 -23.74
N HIS A 246 12.84 -16.58 -23.11
CA HIS A 246 14.24 -16.25 -23.40
C HIS A 246 15.24 -17.06 -22.57
N PHE A 247 14.79 -17.90 -21.64
CA PHE A 247 15.67 -18.69 -20.78
C PHE A 247 16.05 -20.03 -21.42
N GLY A 248 17.30 -20.42 -21.26
CA GLY A 248 17.76 -21.77 -21.64
C GLY A 248 17.08 -22.87 -20.81
N SER A 249 17.16 -24.12 -21.32
CA SER A 249 16.49 -25.30 -20.71
C SER A 249 16.82 -25.51 -19.22
N ALA A 250 18.07 -25.30 -18.82
CA ALA A 250 18.51 -25.44 -17.42
C ALA A 250 17.81 -24.44 -16.48
N ARG A 251 17.59 -23.19 -16.92
CA ARG A 251 16.92 -22.16 -16.12
C ARG A 251 15.41 -22.40 -16.04
N LYS A 252 14.80 -22.92 -17.11
CA LYS A 252 13.40 -23.38 -17.10
C LYS A 252 13.21 -24.53 -16.13
N ALA A 253 14.08 -25.55 -16.15
CA ALA A 253 14.04 -26.68 -15.22
C ALA A 253 14.23 -26.24 -13.76
N HIS A 254 15.11 -25.26 -13.51
CA HIS A 254 15.29 -24.69 -12.17
C HIS A 254 14.02 -24.00 -11.67
N LEU A 255 13.33 -23.23 -12.51
CA LEU A 255 12.08 -22.55 -12.16
C LEU A 255 10.94 -23.55 -11.93
N LEU A 256 10.80 -24.57 -12.78
CA LEU A 256 9.84 -25.65 -12.54
C LEU A 256 10.11 -26.34 -11.20
N GLY A 257 11.38 -26.60 -10.88
CA GLY A 257 11.79 -27.15 -9.57
C GLY A 257 11.45 -26.24 -8.40
N LEU A 258 11.63 -24.91 -8.56
CA LEU A 258 11.21 -23.92 -7.56
C LEU A 258 9.70 -23.95 -7.34
N PHE A 259 8.90 -23.91 -8.41
CA PHE A 259 7.45 -23.95 -8.31
C PHE A 259 6.95 -25.27 -7.70
N GLN A 260 7.57 -26.39 -8.03
CA GLN A 260 7.26 -27.67 -7.40
C GLN A 260 7.62 -27.70 -5.91
N GLN A 261 8.71 -27.05 -5.53
CA GLN A 261 9.12 -26.91 -4.13
C GLN A 261 8.16 -26.00 -3.35
N PHE A 262 7.56 -25.00 -3.99
CA PHE A 262 6.58 -24.09 -3.42
C PHE A 262 5.12 -24.50 -3.62
N SER A 263 4.85 -25.62 -4.31
CA SER A 263 3.48 -26.14 -4.49
C SER A 263 2.86 -26.67 -3.20
N THR A 264 3.70 -27.01 -2.21
CA THR A 264 3.24 -27.45 -0.90
C THR A 264 3.22 -26.29 0.08
N GLU A 265 2.19 -26.21 0.88
CA GLU A 265 2.04 -25.19 1.89
C GLU A 265 3.08 -25.41 3.02
N ARG A 266 4.01 -24.45 3.18
CA ARG A 266 5.00 -24.48 4.27
C ARG A 266 4.52 -23.76 5.51
N THR A 267 3.72 -22.70 5.32
CA THR A 267 3.14 -21.91 6.38
C THR A 267 1.63 -22.01 6.26
N PRO A 268 0.95 -22.82 7.10
CA PRO A 268 -0.48 -23.05 6.99
C PRO A 268 -1.31 -21.74 6.87
N GLY A 269 -2.13 -21.68 5.83
CA GLY A 269 -2.94 -20.51 5.51
C GLY A 269 -2.22 -19.32 4.88
N LEU A 270 -0.87 -19.36 4.75
CA LEU A 270 -0.07 -18.21 4.31
C LEU A 270 0.80 -18.52 3.06
N PHE A 271 0.63 -19.64 2.42
CA PHE A 271 1.54 -20.13 1.37
C PHE A 271 1.67 -19.20 0.16
N SER A 272 0.60 -18.46 -0.18
CA SER A 272 0.61 -17.53 -1.30
C SER A 272 1.66 -16.42 -1.16
N HIS A 273 2.02 -16.05 0.07
CA HIS A 273 2.93 -14.96 0.39
C HIS A 273 4.33 -15.41 0.83
N GLU A 274 4.63 -16.69 0.77
CA GLU A 274 5.91 -17.24 1.26
C GLU A 274 7.15 -16.56 0.67
N LEU A 275 7.15 -16.28 -0.64
CA LEU A 275 8.27 -15.57 -1.28
C LEU A 275 8.44 -14.13 -0.76
N ARG A 276 7.33 -13.42 -0.54
CA ARG A 276 7.35 -12.08 0.05
C ARG A 276 7.92 -12.14 1.46
N TYR A 277 7.46 -13.08 2.26
CA TYR A 277 7.93 -13.25 3.63
C TYR A 277 9.42 -13.63 3.70
N GLN A 278 9.92 -14.48 2.80
CA GLN A 278 11.35 -14.79 2.73
C GLN A 278 12.20 -13.53 2.45
N ASN A 279 11.75 -12.63 1.59
CA ASN A 279 12.43 -11.37 1.35
C ASN A 279 12.36 -10.46 2.59
N GLY A 280 11.22 -10.37 3.23
CA GLY A 280 11.03 -9.60 4.46
C GLY A 280 11.86 -10.12 5.63
N MET A 281 11.99 -11.45 5.76
CA MET A 281 12.83 -12.09 6.78
C MET A 281 14.31 -11.68 6.69
N PHE A 282 14.80 -11.29 5.51
CA PHE A 282 16.16 -10.73 5.42
C PHE A 282 16.29 -9.43 6.19
N ALA A 283 15.27 -8.55 6.14
CA ALA A 283 15.29 -7.27 6.85
C ALA A 283 15.20 -7.44 8.37
N THR A 284 14.59 -8.51 8.88
CA THR A 284 14.51 -8.74 10.33
C THR A 284 15.88 -8.98 10.98
N ARG A 285 16.91 -9.32 10.20
CA ARG A 285 18.31 -9.41 10.66
C ARG A 285 18.87 -8.06 11.12
N LEU A 286 18.22 -6.95 10.78
CA LEU A 286 18.52 -5.63 11.33
C LEU A 286 18.20 -5.53 12.82
N LEU A 287 17.39 -6.42 13.36
CA LEU A 287 16.99 -6.42 14.77
C LEU A 287 17.85 -7.35 15.61
N LYS A 288 18.02 -7.02 16.90
CA LYS A 288 18.80 -7.82 17.87
C LYS A 288 18.08 -9.13 18.20
N ASP A 289 16.76 -9.04 18.42
CA ASP A 289 15.91 -10.18 18.75
C ASP A 289 14.57 -10.01 18.03
N PRO A 290 14.44 -10.51 16.78
CA PRO A 290 13.21 -10.39 16.02
C PRO A 290 12.10 -11.35 16.50
N GLY A 291 12.41 -12.35 17.34
CA GLY A 291 11.48 -13.42 17.68
C GLY A 291 11.02 -14.18 16.45
N ASP A 292 9.72 -14.54 16.41
CA ASP A 292 9.07 -15.07 15.20
C ASP A 292 8.23 -13.95 14.56
N PRO A 293 8.71 -13.34 13.47
CA PRO A 293 8.05 -12.19 12.83
C PRO A 293 6.69 -12.50 12.21
N LEU A 294 6.40 -13.78 11.93
CA LEU A 294 5.14 -14.22 11.33
C LEU A 294 4.10 -14.65 12.37
N GLU A 295 4.48 -14.80 13.63
CA GLU A 295 3.52 -15.22 14.68
C GLU A 295 2.32 -14.29 14.82
N PRO A 296 2.47 -12.95 14.78
CA PRO A 296 1.32 -12.05 14.80
C PRO A 296 0.32 -12.29 13.65
N MET A 297 0.82 -12.62 12.46
CA MET A 297 -0.04 -12.95 11.32
C MET A 297 -0.73 -14.30 11.47
N ARG A 298 -0.01 -15.32 11.98
CA ARG A 298 -0.63 -16.61 12.28
C ARG A 298 -1.70 -16.52 13.37
N GLU A 299 -1.48 -15.69 14.37
CA GLU A 299 -2.48 -15.37 15.39
C GLU A 299 -3.73 -14.76 14.76
N LEU A 300 -3.56 -13.75 13.90
CA LEU A 300 -4.67 -13.10 13.19
C LEU A 300 -5.46 -14.11 12.34
N VAL A 301 -4.79 -15.01 11.61
CA VAL A 301 -5.42 -16.08 10.83
C VAL A 301 -6.24 -17.01 11.74
N ARG A 302 -5.64 -17.49 12.84
CA ARG A 302 -6.36 -18.38 13.80
C ARG A 302 -7.59 -17.73 14.42
N MET A 303 -7.54 -16.42 14.61
CA MET A 303 -8.66 -15.65 15.19
C MET A 303 -9.73 -15.27 14.18
N THR A 304 -9.50 -15.47 12.88
CA THR A 304 -10.44 -15.09 11.82
C THR A 304 -11.45 -16.21 11.55
N PRO A 305 -12.74 -16.03 11.90
CA PRO A 305 -13.74 -17.05 11.65
C PRO A 305 -13.88 -17.37 10.16
N GLY A 306 -13.95 -18.64 9.80
CA GLY A 306 -14.15 -19.09 8.43
C GLY A 306 -12.94 -19.02 7.51
N TYR A 307 -11.76 -18.53 7.99
CA TYR A 307 -10.57 -18.42 7.16
C TYR A 307 -10.15 -19.75 6.51
N ASP A 308 -10.21 -20.86 7.25
CA ASP A 308 -9.82 -22.16 6.74
C ASP A 308 -10.69 -22.66 5.57
N ALA A 309 -11.96 -22.23 5.52
CA ALA A 309 -12.89 -22.57 4.45
C ALA A 309 -12.66 -21.76 3.16
N LEU A 310 -11.87 -20.70 3.20
CA LEU A 310 -11.52 -19.90 2.02
C LEU A 310 -10.65 -20.72 1.06
N SER A 311 -10.87 -20.55 -0.24
CA SER A 311 -9.97 -21.07 -1.28
C SER A 311 -8.58 -20.42 -1.18
N ALA A 312 -7.59 -21.02 -1.81
CA ALA A 312 -6.22 -20.52 -1.80
C ALA A 312 -6.11 -19.05 -2.27
N VAL A 313 -6.81 -18.69 -3.34
CA VAL A 313 -6.80 -17.32 -3.87
C VAL A 313 -7.58 -16.35 -2.98
N GLN A 314 -8.67 -16.79 -2.35
CA GLN A 314 -9.39 -15.97 -1.37
C GLN A 314 -8.55 -15.71 -0.12
N LYS A 315 -7.77 -16.69 0.37
CA LYS A 315 -6.78 -16.50 1.43
C LYS A 315 -5.73 -15.48 1.03
N ALA A 316 -5.20 -15.58 -0.20
CA ALA A 316 -4.25 -14.60 -0.74
C ALA A 316 -4.85 -13.18 -0.79
N GLN A 317 -6.07 -13.05 -1.26
CA GLN A 317 -6.81 -11.79 -1.34
C GLN A 317 -7.03 -11.19 0.07
N TRP A 318 -7.46 -12.01 1.03
CA TRP A 318 -7.65 -11.59 2.41
C TRP A 318 -6.34 -11.08 3.04
N ILE A 319 -5.21 -11.80 2.80
CA ILE A 319 -3.90 -11.38 3.30
C ILE A 319 -3.50 -10.02 2.70
N GLU A 320 -3.68 -9.81 1.39
CA GLU A 320 -3.37 -8.52 0.75
C GLU A 320 -4.18 -7.38 1.37
N TYR A 321 -5.47 -7.56 1.58
CA TYR A 321 -6.30 -6.57 2.23
C TYR A 321 -5.84 -6.25 3.66
N LYS A 322 -5.46 -7.27 4.44
CA LYS A 322 -5.07 -7.12 5.85
C LYS A 322 -3.64 -6.62 6.05
N THR A 323 -2.79 -6.71 5.04
CA THR A 323 -1.38 -6.32 5.13
C THR A 323 -1.03 -5.18 4.19
N LEU A 324 -0.65 -5.47 2.95
CA LEU A 324 -0.08 -4.49 2.03
C LEU A 324 -1.05 -3.35 1.73
N LEU A 325 -2.31 -3.65 1.44
CA LEU A 325 -3.30 -2.63 1.13
C LEU A 325 -3.54 -1.71 2.33
N SER A 326 -3.99 -2.26 3.45
CA SER A 326 -4.37 -1.45 4.61
C SER A 326 -3.20 -0.76 5.29
N GLY A 327 -2.07 -1.45 5.45
CA GLY A 327 -0.96 -0.96 6.23
C GLY A 327 0.05 -0.13 5.44
N TYR A 328 0.11 -0.30 4.11
CA TYR A 328 1.07 0.42 3.28
C TYR A 328 0.40 1.23 2.16
N LEU A 329 -0.31 0.61 1.22
CA LEU A 329 -0.84 1.32 0.05
C LEU A 329 -1.85 2.40 0.45
N LEU A 330 -2.82 2.08 1.30
CA LEU A 330 -3.78 3.06 1.79
C LEU A 330 -3.16 3.95 2.88
N ALA A 331 -2.55 3.35 3.92
CA ALA A 331 -2.09 4.13 5.06
C ALA A 331 -0.87 5.00 4.71
N THR A 332 0.24 4.38 4.30
CA THR A 332 1.53 5.07 4.14
C THR A 332 1.62 5.82 2.82
N GLN A 333 1.35 5.14 1.70
CA GLN A 333 1.51 5.70 0.37
C GLN A 333 0.33 6.60 -0.03
N GLY A 334 -0.90 6.24 0.36
CA GLY A 334 -2.13 6.96 0.06
C GLY A 334 -2.46 8.05 1.08
N GLU A 335 -3.21 7.70 2.13
CA GLU A 335 -3.86 8.67 3.01
C GLU A 335 -2.90 9.53 3.82
N ARG A 336 -1.88 8.94 4.46
CA ARG A 336 -0.94 9.72 5.28
C ARG A 336 -0.11 10.69 4.45
N SER A 337 0.23 10.30 3.21
CA SER A 337 0.91 11.16 2.25
C SER A 337 0.01 12.28 1.76
N SER A 338 -1.27 12.02 1.49
CA SER A 338 -2.22 13.02 1.02
C SER A 338 -2.68 13.95 2.16
N LEU A 339 -3.00 13.40 3.32
CA LEU A 339 -3.41 14.17 4.50
C LEU A 339 -2.29 15.06 5.04
N ALA A 340 -1.02 14.73 4.79
CA ALA A 340 0.13 15.60 5.09
C ALA A 340 -0.01 17.00 4.46
N HIS A 341 -0.72 17.08 3.33
CA HIS A 341 -1.00 18.32 2.61
C HIS A 341 -2.49 18.69 2.61
N SER A 342 -3.29 18.10 3.51
CA SER A 342 -4.74 18.36 3.61
C SER A 342 -5.49 18.04 2.32
N VAL A 343 -5.12 16.94 1.66
CA VAL A 343 -5.82 16.35 0.52
C VAL A 343 -6.49 15.05 0.97
N GLU A 344 -7.78 14.92 0.72
CA GLU A 344 -8.55 13.70 0.96
C GLU A 344 -8.44 12.77 -0.27
N ASN A 345 -8.01 11.52 -0.06
CA ASN A 345 -7.99 10.50 -1.10
C ASN A 345 -9.18 9.54 -0.94
N ARG A 346 -10.00 9.41 -1.99
CA ARG A 346 -11.17 8.53 -2.03
C ARG A 346 -10.93 7.39 -3.01
N CYS A 347 -11.22 6.15 -2.59
CA CYS A 347 -10.94 4.93 -3.35
C CYS A 347 -12.25 4.24 -3.78
N PRO A 348 -12.76 4.47 -5.02
CA PRO A 348 -13.99 3.85 -5.49
C PRO A 348 -13.99 2.33 -5.48
N PHE A 349 -12.86 1.69 -5.76
CA PHE A 349 -12.74 0.23 -5.75
C PHE A 349 -12.88 -0.40 -4.36
N LEU A 350 -12.74 0.39 -3.30
CA LEU A 350 -12.91 -0.06 -1.92
C LEU A 350 -14.30 0.19 -1.35
N ASP A 351 -15.25 0.57 -2.18
CA ASP A 351 -16.67 0.57 -1.79
C ASP A 351 -17.10 -0.84 -1.38
N PRO A 352 -17.76 -1.04 -0.23
CA PRO A 352 -18.21 -2.37 0.18
C PRO A 352 -19.07 -3.07 -0.87
N ALA A 353 -19.85 -2.32 -1.65
CA ALA A 353 -20.63 -2.89 -2.74
C ALA A 353 -19.74 -3.39 -3.89
N VAL A 354 -18.68 -2.65 -4.23
CA VAL A 354 -17.71 -3.05 -5.25
C VAL A 354 -16.92 -4.28 -4.81
N VAL A 355 -16.45 -4.31 -3.56
CA VAL A 355 -15.71 -5.46 -3.02
C VAL A 355 -16.59 -6.71 -3.03
N ARG A 356 -17.86 -6.60 -2.61
CA ARG A 356 -18.82 -7.73 -2.67
C ARG A 356 -19.13 -8.16 -4.12
N ALA A 357 -19.29 -7.22 -5.04
CA ALA A 357 -19.49 -7.52 -6.44
C ALA A 357 -18.29 -8.28 -7.02
N ALA A 358 -17.07 -7.79 -6.78
CA ALA A 358 -15.84 -8.46 -7.19
C ALA A 358 -15.76 -9.88 -6.63
N ALA A 359 -15.98 -10.07 -5.33
CA ALA A 359 -15.96 -11.37 -4.69
C ALA A 359 -16.98 -12.36 -5.30
N SER A 360 -18.14 -11.87 -5.75
CA SER A 360 -19.18 -12.72 -6.37
C SER A 360 -18.86 -13.15 -7.79
N VAL A 361 -18.07 -12.36 -8.54
CA VAL A 361 -17.81 -12.62 -9.98
C VAL A 361 -16.43 -13.26 -10.23
N ASN A 362 -15.42 -12.97 -9.42
CA ASN A 362 -14.03 -13.32 -9.70
C ASN A 362 -13.82 -14.82 -9.95
N LEU A 363 -14.22 -15.68 -9.01
CA LEU A 363 -13.98 -17.14 -9.12
C LEU A 363 -14.78 -17.81 -10.21
N ARG A 364 -15.79 -17.15 -10.74
CA ARG A 364 -16.63 -17.71 -11.81
C ARG A 364 -16.14 -17.32 -13.20
N TYR A 365 -15.59 -16.10 -13.35
CA TYR A 365 -15.24 -15.54 -14.66
C TYR A 365 -13.76 -15.21 -14.83
N ASP A 366 -12.93 -15.55 -13.84
CA ASP A 366 -11.47 -15.43 -13.90
C ASP A 366 -10.84 -16.82 -13.77
N ASP A 367 -10.32 -17.34 -14.89
CA ASP A 367 -9.63 -18.62 -14.94
C ASP A 367 -8.11 -18.51 -14.66
N GLY A 368 -7.66 -17.31 -14.28
CA GLY A 368 -6.25 -17.00 -14.07
C GLY A 368 -5.43 -16.82 -15.34
N SER A 369 -6.08 -16.76 -16.52
CA SER A 369 -5.39 -16.53 -17.79
C SER A 369 -5.02 -15.06 -18.00
N ASP A 370 -5.87 -14.13 -17.51
CA ASP A 370 -5.64 -12.69 -17.62
C ASP A 370 -5.91 -11.99 -16.27
N GLU A 371 -5.28 -10.86 -16.06
CA GLU A 371 -5.50 -10.05 -14.86
C GLU A 371 -6.74 -9.17 -15.04
N LYS A 372 -7.58 -9.06 -14.00
CA LYS A 372 -8.76 -8.18 -14.01
C LYS A 372 -9.68 -8.39 -15.23
N ALA A 373 -9.81 -9.63 -15.70
CA ALA A 373 -10.52 -9.96 -16.95
C ALA A 373 -11.88 -9.28 -17.04
N ILE A 374 -12.67 -9.27 -15.96
CA ILE A 374 -14.00 -8.66 -15.92
C ILE A 374 -13.95 -7.13 -16.09
N LEU A 375 -12.95 -6.45 -15.49
CA LEU A 375 -12.77 -4.99 -15.65
C LEU A 375 -12.36 -4.63 -17.06
N LYS A 376 -11.45 -5.40 -17.67
CA LYS A 376 -11.04 -5.21 -19.07
C LYS A 376 -12.24 -5.32 -19.99
N LYS A 377 -13.09 -6.34 -19.82
CA LYS A 377 -14.34 -6.52 -20.60
C LYS A 377 -15.34 -5.38 -20.38
N ALA A 378 -15.47 -4.91 -19.13
CA ALA A 378 -16.41 -3.86 -18.78
C ALA A 378 -16.06 -2.48 -19.38
N PHE A 379 -14.76 -2.21 -19.62
CA PHE A 379 -14.29 -0.90 -20.04
C PHE A 379 -13.48 -0.90 -21.35
N ALA A 380 -13.43 -2.01 -22.08
CA ALA A 380 -12.68 -2.13 -23.33
C ALA A 380 -13.11 -1.12 -24.41
N ALA A 381 -14.38 -0.74 -24.45
CA ALA A 381 -14.89 0.22 -25.41
C ALA A 381 -14.62 1.70 -25.03
N ASP A 382 -14.28 1.95 -23.78
CA ASP A 382 -14.17 3.30 -23.22
C ASP A 382 -12.74 3.82 -23.14
N LEU A 383 -11.77 2.91 -23.15
CA LEU A 383 -10.36 3.22 -22.89
C LEU A 383 -9.51 2.88 -24.12
N PRO A 384 -8.34 3.52 -24.28
CA PRO A 384 -7.40 3.16 -25.33
C PRO A 384 -7.07 1.65 -25.26
N GLN A 385 -7.07 0.97 -26.41
CA GLN A 385 -6.76 -0.47 -26.49
C GLN A 385 -5.46 -0.83 -25.78
N TRP A 386 -4.46 0.02 -25.89
CA TRP A 386 -3.18 -0.16 -25.23
C TRP A 386 -3.32 -0.20 -23.69
N THR A 387 -4.14 0.70 -23.10
CA THR A 387 -4.39 0.74 -21.65
C THR A 387 -5.06 -0.55 -21.16
N VAL A 388 -5.99 -1.09 -21.97
CA VAL A 388 -6.71 -2.34 -21.64
C VAL A 388 -5.81 -3.56 -21.76
N SER A 389 -4.94 -3.62 -22.78
CA SER A 389 -4.09 -4.78 -23.05
C SER A 389 -2.76 -4.79 -22.32
N ARG A 390 -2.33 -3.64 -21.75
CA ARG A 390 -1.07 -3.53 -21.03
C ARG A 390 -1.08 -4.40 -19.77
N PRO A 391 -0.04 -5.24 -19.55
CA PRO A 391 0.11 -5.95 -18.30
C PRO A 391 0.26 -5.00 -17.12
N LYS A 392 -0.25 -5.39 -15.95
CA LYS A 392 -0.10 -4.63 -14.71
C LYS A 392 1.37 -4.39 -14.40
N GLN A 393 1.71 -3.13 -14.22
CA GLN A 393 3.00 -2.73 -13.66
C GLN A 393 2.76 -2.14 -12.27
N PRO A 394 3.46 -2.66 -11.24
CA PRO A 394 3.35 -2.09 -9.90
C PRO A 394 3.97 -0.69 -9.90
N TYR A 395 3.32 0.25 -9.22
CA TYR A 395 3.90 1.57 -8.98
C TYR A 395 5.19 1.44 -8.17
N ARG A 396 6.29 1.89 -8.74
CA ARG A 396 7.64 1.83 -8.17
C ARG A 396 8.29 3.21 -8.22
N ALA A 397 9.27 3.40 -7.34
CA ALA A 397 10.18 4.52 -7.37
C ALA A 397 11.61 4.00 -7.11
N PRO A 398 12.65 4.75 -7.48
CA PRO A 398 14.03 4.37 -7.20
C PRO A 398 14.24 4.13 -5.70
N GLY A 399 14.86 3.00 -5.33
CA GLY A 399 15.11 2.59 -3.94
C GLY A 399 16.37 3.26 -3.35
N SER A 400 17.31 2.43 -2.89
CA SER A 400 18.60 2.91 -2.33
C SER A 400 19.44 3.73 -3.33
N ALA A 401 19.19 3.58 -4.63
CA ALA A 401 19.84 4.38 -5.69
C ALA A 401 19.74 5.88 -5.43
N VAL A 402 18.56 6.35 -4.99
CA VAL A 402 18.31 7.75 -4.63
C VAL A 402 19.34 8.29 -3.64
N PHE A 403 19.70 7.51 -2.64
CA PHE A 403 20.60 7.93 -1.56
C PHE A 403 22.09 7.73 -1.89
N LYS A 404 22.38 7.05 -2.97
CA LYS A 404 23.73 6.95 -3.53
C LYS A 404 24.08 8.17 -4.38
N ASP A 405 23.13 8.61 -5.19
CA ASP A 405 23.29 9.75 -6.08
C ASP A 405 23.20 11.07 -5.30
N GLU A 406 22.19 11.16 -4.45
CA GLU A 406 21.93 12.33 -3.63
C GLU A 406 22.14 11.96 -2.15
N ARG A 407 23.26 12.33 -1.60
CA ARG A 407 23.58 12.10 -0.18
C ARG A 407 23.12 13.28 0.67
N PRO A 408 21.85 13.29 1.11
CA PRO A 408 21.40 14.35 2.00
C PRO A 408 22.17 14.28 3.33
N ASP A 409 22.50 15.43 3.91
CA ASP A 409 23.25 15.51 5.19
C ASP A 409 22.65 14.63 6.30
N CYS A 410 21.30 14.50 6.28
CA CYS A 410 20.59 13.64 7.22
C CYS A 410 20.96 12.16 7.07
N LEU A 411 21.36 11.68 5.89
CA LEU A 411 21.70 10.28 5.65
C LEU A 411 22.94 9.86 6.44
N GLU A 412 24.03 10.63 6.31
CA GLU A 412 25.29 10.34 7.03
C GLU A 412 25.10 10.42 8.53
N LEU A 413 24.36 11.42 9.00
CA LEU A 413 24.04 11.58 10.39
C LEU A 413 23.25 10.36 10.92
N VAL A 414 22.14 10.01 10.26
CA VAL A 414 21.18 8.99 10.72
C VAL A 414 21.77 7.57 10.67
N LEU A 415 22.62 7.27 9.67
CA LEU A 415 23.23 5.95 9.48
C LEU A 415 24.65 5.84 10.07
N SER A 416 25.13 6.84 10.81
CA SER A 416 26.41 6.74 11.52
C SER A 416 26.34 5.62 12.56
N GLU A 417 27.49 5.00 12.87
CA GLU A 417 27.56 3.93 13.86
C GLU A 417 27.03 4.37 15.24
N ASN A 418 27.29 5.61 15.62
CA ASN A 418 26.81 6.18 16.88
C ASN A 418 25.28 6.28 16.91
N GLU A 419 24.66 6.75 15.83
CA GLU A 419 23.20 6.86 15.75
C GLU A 419 22.53 5.49 15.69
N LEU A 420 23.10 4.54 14.94
CA LEU A 420 22.57 3.17 14.89
C LEU A 420 22.60 2.48 16.26
N ARG A 421 23.58 2.80 17.11
CA ARG A 421 23.65 2.31 18.50
C ARG A 421 22.59 2.92 19.42
N ARG A 422 22.04 4.09 19.09
CA ARG A 422 20.95 4.75 19.84
C ARG A 422 19.58 4.11 19.60
N ILE A 423 19.47 3.19 18.63
CA ILE A 423 18.22 2.47 18.34
C ILE A 423 18.29 1.14 19.09
N ASP A 424 17.63 1.06 20.22
CA ASP A 424 17.76 -0.07 21.17
C ASP A 424 17.55 -1.44 20.55
N CYS A 425 16.56 -1.56 19.64
CA CYS A 425 16.21 -2.83 19.00
C CYS A 425 17.07 -3.19 17.78
N VAL A 426 17.86 -2.26 17.21
CA VAL A 426 18.67 -2.50 16.02
C VAL A 426 20.00 -3.18 16.35
N ASN A 427 20.42 -4.11 15.50
CA ASN A 427 21.74 -4.73 15.51
C ASN A 427 22.74 -3.82 14.75
N PRO A 428 23.55 -3.01 15.43
CA PRO A 428 24.38 -2.01 14.77
C PRO A 428 25.47 -2.62 13.88
N ALA A 429 25.94 -3.82 14.21
CA ALA A 429 26.97 -4.50 13.43
C ALA A 429 26.43 -4.99 12.08
N PHE A 430 25.21 -5.55 12.04
CA PHE A 430 24.56 -5.93 10.78
C PHE A 430 24.16 -4.70 9.97
N ALA A 431 23.58 -3.70 10.62
CA ALA A 431 23.17 -2.45 10.00
C ALA A 431 24.35 -1.73 9.33
N GLY A 432 25.49 -1.58 10.02
CA GLY A 432 26.69 -0.97 9.47
C GLY A 432 27.26 -1.71 8.25
N ARG A 433 27.25 -3.06 8.27
CA ARG A 433 27.65 -3.88 7.11
C ARG A 433 26.71 -3.67 5.91
N LEU A 434 25.38 -3.64 6.15
CA LEU A 434 24.41 -3.40 5.09
C LEU A 434 24.62 -2.02 4.46
N VAL A 435 24.73 -0.97 5.26
CA VAL A 435 25.00 0.40 4.78
C VAL A 435 26.28 0.43 3.93
N SER A 436 27.38 -0.13 4.47
CA SER A 436 28.66 -0.17 3.75
C SER A 436 28.56 -0.93 2.44
N LYS A 437 27.82 -2.03 2.41
CA LYS A 437 27.59 -2.81 1.20
C LYS A 437 26.82 -1.99 0.17
N ILE A 438 25.66 -1.45 0.54
CA ILE A 438 24.78 -0.66 -0.35
C ILE A 438 25.60 0.50 -0.96
N MET A 439 26.36 1.23 -0.15
CA MET A 439 27.09 2.41 -0.65
C MET A 439 28.22 2.07 -1.62
N ARG A 440 28.79 0.86 -1.58
CA ARG A 440 29.89 0.43 -2.45
C ARG A 440 29.46 -0.38 -3.68
N THR A 441 28.33 -1.07 -3.59
CA THR A 441 27.87 -2.00 -4.65
C THR A 441 27.16 -1.21 -5.76
N PRO A 442 27.42 -1.45 -7.05
CA PRO A 442 26.64 -0.89 -8.15
C PRO A 442 25.13 -1.15 -7.97
N VAL A 443 24.29 -0.20 -8.42
CA VAL A 443 22.83 -0.28 -8.19
C VAL A 443 22.24 -1.57 -8.78
N GLU A 444 22.67 -1.96 -9.95
CA GLU A 444 22.24 -3.15 -10.70
C GLU A 444 22.59 -4.47 -10.02
N GLU A 445 23.55 -4.47 -9.11
CA GLU A 445 23.99 -5.64 -8.34
C GLU A 445 23.33 -5.73 -6.96
N ILE A 446 22.58 -4.71 -6.55
CA ILE A 446 21.86 -4.69 -5.26
C ILE A 446 20.60 -5.55 -5.39
N SER A 447 20.51 -6.59 -4.57
CA SER A 447 19.30 -7.43 -4.56
C SER A 447 18.10 -6.69 -3.95
N THR A 448 16.89 -7.02 -4.41
CA THR A 448 15.63 -6.41 -3.88
C THR A 448 15.52 -6.49 -2.37
N LYS A 449 15.92 -7.60 -1.74
CA LYS A 449 15.88 -7.76 -0.28
C LYS A 449 16.85 -6.84 0.47
N GLU A 450 18.01 -6.55 -0.13
CA GLU A 450 19.00 -5.64 0.45
C GLU A 450 18.57 -4.19 0.29
N ASP A 451 18.03 -3.84 -0.88
CA ASP A 451 17.43 -2.53 -1.13
C ASP A 451 16.31 -2.23 -0.14
N GLN A 452 15.37 -3.16 0.03
CA GLN A 452 14.28 -3.03 0.99
C GLN A 452 14.76 -2.92 2.44
N ALA A 453 15.73 -3.76 2.83
CA ALA A 453 16.31 -3.71 4.17
C ALA A 453 17.00 -2.38 4.45
N PHE A 454 17.67 -1.79 3.46
CA PHE A 454 18.27 -0.47 3.59
C PHE A 454 17.23 0.63 3.81
N VAL A 455 16.15 0.64 3.02
CA VAL A 455 15.06 1.63 3.18
C VAL A 455 14.36 1.46 4.54
N TYR A 456 14.15 0.21 4.99
CA TYR A 456 13.66 -0.06 6.35
C TYR A 456 14.60 0.53 7.43
N LEU A 457 15.89 0.26 7.32
CA LEU A 457 16.87 0.79 8.28
C LEU A 457 16.83 2.31 8.32
N LEU A 458 16.89 2.95 7.16
CA LEU A 458 16.88 4.41 7.05
C LEU A 458 15.59 5.01 7.63
N SER A 459 14.43 4.50 7.25
CA SER A 459 13.15 5.00 7.77
C SER A 459 12.98 4.74 9.28
N THR A 460 13.47 3.60 9.79
CA THR A 460 13.47 3.31 11.23
C THR A 460 14.37 4.26 12.01
N ALA A 461 15.56 4.54 11.48
CA ALA A 461 16.49 5.46 12.12
C ALA A 461 15.95 6.89 12.15
N ILE A 462 15.27 7.32 11.08
CA ILE A 462 14.58 8.61 11.03
C ILE A 462 13.44 8.65 12.06
N LEU A 463 12.58 7.62 12.11
CA LEU A 463 11.50 7.53 13.10
C LEU A 463 12.02 7.53 14.53
N ASN A 464 13.15 6.86 14.78
CA ASN A 464 13.80 6.89 16.10
C ASN A 464 14.12 8.32 16.50
N ARG A 465 14.76 9.09 15.62
CA ARG A 465 15.08 10.50 15.93
C ARG A 465 13.84 11.34 16.14
N GLN A 466 12.86 11.19 15.23
CA GLN A 466 11.66 12.04 15.22
C GLN A 466 10.71 11.75 16.39
N TYR A 467 10.47 10.48 16.71
CA TYR A 467 9.49 10.07 17.72
C TYR A 467 10.13 9.64 19.03
N VAL A 468 11.10 8.72 19.00
CA VAL A 468 11.68 8.16 20.24
C VAL A 468 12.55 9.17 20.94
N LEU A 469 13.41 9.89 20.20
CA LEU A 469 14.30 10.93 20.75
C LEU A 469 13.67 12.32 20.76
N GLY A 470 12.53 12.51 20.08
CA GLY A 470 11.83 13.80 20.02
C GLY A 470 12.60 14.89 19.24
N GLU A 471 13.52 14.51 18.35
CA GLU A 471 14.37 15.42 17.59
C GLU A 471 13.71 15.86 16.27
N HIS A 472 12.39 16.15 16.28
CA HIS A 472 11.70 16.64 15.09
C HIS A 472 11.96 18.13 14.88
N ALA A 473 12.32 18.51 13.65
CA ALA A 473 12.70 19.88 13.31
C ALA A 473 11.52 20.91 13.34
N ARG A 474 10.28 20.44 13.40
CA ARG A 474 9.09 21.31 13.47
C ARG A 474 8.47 21.25 14.86
N PRO A 475 8.55 22.32 15.67
CA PRO A 475 7.90 22.34 16.97
C PRO A 475 6.37 22.18 16.78
N MET A 476 5.81 21.10 17.32
CA MET A 476 4.35 20.95 17.42
C MET A 476 3.70 22.05 18.24
N ASP A 477 4.46 22.71 19.12
CA ASP A 477 4.01 23.83 19.95
C ASP A 477 3.43 24.99 19.15
N ALA A 478 3.95 25.27 17.95
CA ALA A 478 3.39 26.30 17.08
C ALA A 478 2.03 25.90 16.44
N ALA A 479 1.76 24.61 16.29
CA ALA A 479 0.49 24.09 15.74
C ALA A 479 -0.55 23.91 16.86
N ALA A 480 -0.16 23.44 18.05
CA ALA A 480 -1.04 23.28 19.20
C ALA A 480 -1.65 24.62 19.64
N GLY A 481 -0.90 25.71 19.61
CA GLY A 481 -1.39 27.07 19.90
C GLY A 481 -2.37 27.64 18.85
N ARG A 482 -2.52 26.98 17.69
CA ARG A 482 -3.44 27.40 16.62
C ARG A 482 -4.69 26.52 16.50
N MET A 483 -4.80 25.42 17.25
CA MET A 483 -6.05 24.67 17.37
C MET A 483 -7.02 25.44 18.26
N ASN A 484 -7.74 26.35 17.64
CA ASN A 484 -8.86 27.04 18.28
C ASN A 484 -10.06 26.07 18.30
N LEU A 485 -10.12 25.17 19.28
CA LEU A 485 -11.32 24.38 19.55
C LEU A 485 -12.42 25.34 20.01
N ARG A 486 -13.22 25.83 19.06
CA ARG A 486 -14.29 26.79 19.33
C ARG A 486 -15.53 26.17 19.98
N THR A 487 -15.66 24.84 19.93
CA THR A 487 -16.85 24.16 20.48
C THR A 487 -16.45 22.80 21.04
N VAL A 488 -16.67 22.61 22.32
CA VAL A 488 -16.65 21.29 22.97
C VAL A 488 -18.10 20.97 23.33
N VAL A 489 -18.68 19.96 22.71
CA VAL A 489 -20.01 19.45 23.05
C VAL A 489 -19.82 18.18 23.87
N ASP A 490 -20.06 18.28 25.17
CA ASP A 490 -20.10 17.11 26.04
C ASP A 490 -21.55 16.91 26.54
N HIS A 491 -22.24 15.99 25.90
CA HIS A 491 -23.63 15.66 26.27
C HIS A 491 -23.79 15.02 27.63
N ARG A 492 -22.71 14.60 28.31
CA ARG A 492 -22.71 13.96 29.63
C ARG A 492 -22.66 14.95 30.77
N LEU A 493 -22.13 16.15 30.52
CA LEU A 493 -21.89 17.15 31.58
C LEU A 493 -23.02 18.18 31.72
N GLY A 494 -24.08 18.09 30.91
CA GLY A 494 -25.02 19.19 30.77
C GLY A 494 -24.38 20.44 30.17
N ALA A 495 -25.13 21.45 29.83
CA ALA A 495 -24.61 22.69 29.25
C ALA A 495 -23.57 23.33 30.19
N VAL A 496 -22.32 23.34 29.85
CA VAL A 496 -21.28 24.11 30.56
C VAL A 496 -21.63 25.59 30.39
N PRO A 497 -21.71 26.40 31.45
CA PRO A 497 -21.97 27.82 31.31
C PRO A 497 -20.88 28.49 30.45
N ALA A 498 -21.29 29.37 29.55
CA ALA A 498 -20.44 30.05 28.57
C ALA A 498 -19.31 30.91 29.18
N GLU A 499 -19.23 31.03 30.49
CA GLU A 499 -18.22 31.83 31.20
C GLU A 499 -16.86 31.11 31.42
N ALA A 500 -16.77 29.80 31.18
CA ALA A 500 -15.51 29.06 31.36
C ALA A 500 -14.63 28.98 30.08
N ALA A 501 -15.02 29.65 29.02
CA ALA A 501 -14.35 29.62 27.69
C ALA A 501 -13.68 30.94 27.32
N ARG A 502 -13.20 31.72 28.32
CA ARG A 502 -12.36 32.91 28.08
C ARG A 502 -10.89 32.64 28.37
#